data_3e8af074c2ea054c0f96e43a7eec9dd7
#
_entry.id   3e8af074c2ea054c0f96e43a7eec9dd7
#
_cell.length_a   1.000
_cell.length_b   1.000
_cell.length_c   1.000
_cell.angle_alpha   90.00
_cell.angle_beta   90.00
_cell.angle_gamma   90.00
#
_symmetry.space_group_name_H-M   'P 1'
#
loop_
_entity.id
_entity.type
_entity.pdbx_description
1 polymer ?
#
loop_
_entity_poly.entity_id
_entity_poly.type
_entity_poly.pdbx_seq_one_letter_code
_entity_poly.pdbx_strand_id
1 'polypeptide(L)'
;WDGSRIRSPLVAIMGPTAVGKTRLSLRLAGELGAEIVSADSRQVYRGMDIGTDKPTAEERQRVPHHLVDIVGPDEEFTLARYQDMAYAAINDVLSKGRLPLLVGGTGLYIKAVVEGWGVPRVRPNEALRAELYQEAEVKGGAALHTRLRQVDPAAAEKIDPRNVRRVIRALEVYLEAGRPISELQRRKPPPYRVLQIGLTMERAALYQRIDQRVDGMIERGLVEEVRGLVGQGYGYELPAMSGLGYRQVGYCLRGQISLEEAIHLIKRDTRRFVRQQYNWFRLGDEGIRWFQALDDPYEGIKGVILQFLDYACHAERSEASRSWFVG
;
A
#
# COMPACT_ATOMS: atom_id res chain seq x y z
N TRP A 1 12.10 24.25 14.13
CA TRP A 1 11.54 22.97 14.58
C TRP A 1 11.63 22.96 16.09
N ASP A 2 10.53 23.35 16.75
CA ASP A 2 10.35 23.22 18.19
C ASP A 2 10.07 21.73 18.49
N GLY A 3 11.00 21.08 19.19
CA GLY A 3 10.99 19.63 19.48
C GLY A 3 9.97 19.18 20.55
N SER A 4 9.04 20.03 20.98
CA SER A 4 8.18 19.81 22.15
C SER A 4 6.72 19.39 21.82
N ARG A 5 6.28 19.37 20.55
CA ARG A 5 4.92 18.92 20.25
C ARG A 5 4.87 17.39 20.12
N ILE A 6 4.14 16.76 21.03
CA ILE A 6 3.79 15.34 20.96
C ILE A 6 3.10 15.10 19.62
N ARG A 7 3.69 14.21 18.80
CA ARG A 7 3.15 13.90 17.48
C ARG A 7 1.86 13.10 17.63
N SER A 8 0.85 13.45 16.83
CA SER A 8 -0.44 12.75 16.79
C SER A 8 -0.28 11.26 16.50
N PRO A 9 -1.10 10.38 17.11
CA PRO A 9 -0.97 8.95 16.96
C PRO A 9 -1.45 8.47 15.57
N LEU A 10 -0.75 7.49 15.02
CA LEU A 10 -1.13 6.72 13.84
C LEU A 10 -0.84 5.24 14.11
N VAL A 11 -1.85 4.37 13.93
CA VAL A 11 -1.65 2.91 14.01
C VAL A 11 -1.63 2.34 12.59
N ALA A 12 -0.56 1.68 12.21
CA ALA A 12 -0.43 1.00 10.93
C ALA A 12 -0.60 -0.51 11.11
N ILE A 13 -1.60 -1.12 10.46
CA ILE A 13 -1.87 -2.56 10.49
C ILE A 13 -1.52 -3.16 9.14
N MET A 14 -0.49 -4.00 9.12
CA MET A 14 0.08 -4.55 7.89
C MET A 14 0.21 -6.07 7.94
N GLY A 15 0.45 -6.65 6.78
CA GLY A 15 0.64 -8.10 6.62
C GLY A 15 0.20 -8.58 5.24
N PRO A 16 0.41 -9.86 4.92
CA PRO A 16 0.07 -10.41 3.63
C PRO A 16 -1.44 -10.41 3.36
N THR A 17 -1.82 -10.57 2.09
CA THR A 17 -3.23 -10.77 1.74
C THR A 17 -3.76 -12.06 2.40
N ALA A 18 -5.06 -12.13 2.65
CA ALA A 18 -5.76 -13.24 3.32
C ALA A 18 -5.38 -13.50 4.80
N VAL A 19 -4.50 -12.70 5.43
CA VAL A 19 -4.10 -12.89 6.84
C VAL A 19 -5.18 -12.48 7.86
N GLY A 20 -6.20 -11.71 7.44
CA GLY A 20 -7.31 -11.28 8.32
C GLY A 20 -7.28 -9.82 8.77
N LYS A 21 -6.49 -8.95 8.10
CA LYS A 21 -6.40 -7.51 8.43
C LYS A 21 -7.74 -6.80 8.48
N THR A 22 -8.60 -7.00 7.48
CA THR A 22 -9.91 -6.34 7.36
C THR A 22 -10.79 -6.65 8.56
N ARG A 23 -10.95 -7.93 8.89
CA ARG A 23 -11.76 -8.35 10.06
C ARG A 23 -11.24 -7.74 11.37
N LEU A 24 -9.92 -7.77 11.57
CA LEU A 24 -9.29 -7.19 12.76
C LEU A 24 -9.49 -5.67 12.83
N SER A 25 -9.24 -4.96 11.74
CA SER A 25 -9.33 -3.49 11.71
C SER A 25 -10.76 -2.99 11.88
N LEU A 26 -11.76 -3.67 11.32
CA LEU A 26 -13.17 -3.36 11.53
C LEU A 26 -13.57 -3.49 13.01
N ARG A 27 -13.14 -4.57 13.67
CA ARG A 27 -13.41 -4.78 15.10
C ARG A 27 -12.74 -3.74 15.97
N LEU A 28 -11.45 -3.45 15.73
CA LEU A 28 -10.71 -2.41 16.43
C LEU A 28 -11.32 -1.02 16.22
N ALA A 29 -11.67 -0.69 14.98
CA ALA A 29 -12.24 0.62 14.66
C ALA A 29 -13.61 0.82 15.32
N GLY A 30 -14.45 -0.19 15.36
CA GLY A 30 -15.76 -0.12 16.04
C GLY A 30 -15.64 0.10 17.55
N GLU A 31 -14.67 -0.54 18.21
CA GLU A 31 -14.51 -0.42 19.66
C GLU A 31 -13.69 0.82 20.08
N LEU A 32 -12.72 1.24 19.27
CA LEU A 32 -11.85 2.38 19.61
C LEU A 32 -12.33 3.71 19.01
N GLY A 33 -13.47 3.75 18.32
CA GLY A 33 -13.96 4.95 17.63
C GLY A 33 -13.00 5.42 16.53
N ALA A 34 -12.31 4.48 15.85
CA ALA A 34 -11.32 4.77 14.85
C ALA A 34 -11.91 4.80 13.42
N GLU A 35 -11.17 5.39 12.48
CA GLU A 35 -11.47 5.34 11.06
C GLU A 35 -10.33 4.67 10.29
N ILE A 36 -10.65 3.96 9.21
CA ILE A 36 -9.68 3.20 8.43
C ILE A 36 -9.21 4.02 7.22
N VAL A 37 -7.89 4.12 7.04
CA VAL A 37 -7.25 4.65 5.85
C VAL A 37 -6.66 3.47 5.08
N SER A 38 -7.19 3.16 3.90
CA SER A 38 -6.75 2.01 3.11
C SER A 38 -5.34 2.23 2.54
N ALA A 39 -4.46 1.24 2.72
CA ALA A 39 -3.15 1.15 2.09
C ALA A 39 -3.09 -0.04 1.12
N ASP A 40 -4.10 -0.13 0.26
CA ASP A 40 -4.20 -1.11 -0.80
C ASP A 40 -4.25 -0.43 -2.17
N SER A 41 -3.31 -0.77 -3.05
CA SER A 41 -3.17 -0.15 -4.37
C SER A 41 -4.21 -0.63 -5.39
N ARG A 42 -5.11 -1.51 -5.01
CA ARG A 42 -6.18 -2.03 -5.87
C ARG A 42 -7.56 -1.58 -5.43
N GLN A 43 -7.80 -1.44 -4.13
CA GLN A 43 -9.07 -0.95 -3.59
C GLN A 43 -9.36 0.52 -3.92
N VAL A 44 -8.38 1.25 -4.42
CA VAL A 44 -8.54 2.64 -4.88
C VAL A 44 -9.43 2.77 -6.13
N TYR A 45 -9.54 1.72 -6.94
CA TYR A 45 -10.28 1.74 -8.20
C TYR A 45 -11.76 1.45 -8.01
N ARG A 46 -12.63 2.32 -8.54
CA ARG A 46 -14.10 2.11 -8.57
C ARG A 46 -14.48 0.90 -9.39
N GLY A 47 -15.48 0.12 -8.93
CA GLY A 47 -16.01 -1.04 -9.63
C GLY A 47 -15.12 -2.28 -9.62
N MET A 48 -13.97 -2.23 -8.92
CA MET A 48 -13.08 -3.37 -8.71
C MET A 48 -13.26 -3.88 -7.28
N ASP A 49 -14.35 -4.57 -7.00
CA ASP A 49 -14.81 -4.86 -5.64
C ASP A 49 -14.47 -6.29 -5.20
N ILE A 50 -14.88 -7.28 -5.99
CA ILE A 50 -14.73 -8.70 -5.66
C ILE A 50 -13.25 -9.11 -5.72
N GLY A 51 -12.59 -8.80 -6.83
CA GLY A 51 -11.19 -9.19 -7.03
C GLY A 51 -10.19 -8.51 -6.10
N THR A 52 -10.55 -7.36 -5.52
CA THR A 52 -9.73 -6.66 -4.52
C THR A 52 -10.13 -6.97 -3.09
N ASP A 53 -11.24 -7.72 -2.88
CA ASP A 53 -11.84 -7.99 -1.57
C ASP A 53 -12.07 -6.70 -0.79
N LYS A 54 -12.71 -5.76 -1.46
CA LYS A 54 -13.02 -4.44 -0.94
C LYS A 54 -14.01 -4.55 0.23
N PRO A 55 -13.92 -3.71 1.25
CA PRO A 55 -14.92 -3.65 2.31
C PRO A 55 -16.32 -3.44 1.73
N THR A 56 -17.30 -4.21 2.20
CA THR A 56 -18.70 -4.11 1.75
C THR A 56 -19.30 -2.76 2.09
N ALA A 57 -20.43 -2.42 1.45
CA ALA A 57 -21.17 -1.20 1.77
C ALA A 57 -21.59 -1.16 3.25
N GLU A 58 -22.03 -2.30 3.82
CA GLU A 58 -22.39 -2.42 5.23
C GLU A 58 -21.19 -2.19 6.16
N GLU A 59 -20.03 -2.77 5.84
CA GLU A 59 -18.80 -2.56 6.61
C GLU A 59 -18.37 -1.09 6.57
N ARG A 60 -18.50 -0.43 5.41
CA ARG A 60 -18.17 0.99 5.25
C ARG A 60 -19.17 1.93 5.95
N GLN A 61 -20.43 1.52 6.09
CA GLN A 61 -21.41 2.26 6.89
C GLN A 61 -21.12 2.18 8.40
N ARG A 62 -20.65 1.02 8.87
CA ARG A 62 -20.29 0.81 10.28
C ARG A 62 -19.00 1.49 10.68
N VAL A 63 -18.00 1.49 9.81
CA VAL A 63 -16.67 2.08 10.02
C VAL A 63 -16.30 2.89 8.79
N PRO A 64 -16.04 4.21 8.91
CA PRO A 64 -15.59 5.02 7.79
C PRO A 64 -14.28 4.51 7.21
N HIS A 65 -14.24 4.39 5.87
CA HIS A 65 -13.06 3.98 5.12
C HIS A 65 -12.65 5.09 4.15
N HIS A 66 -11.40 5.51 4.24
CA HIS A 66 -10.78 6.48 3.34
C HIS A 66 -9.92 5.77 2.31
N LEU A 67 -9.75 6.36 1.14
CA LEU A 67 -8.94 5.88 0.02
C LEU A 67 -9.42 4.55 -0.59
N VAL A 68 -10.72 4.34 -0.56
CA VAL A 68 -11.43 3.27 -1.28
C VAL A 68 -12.32 3.93 -2.33
N ASP A 69 -12.38 3.39 -3.55
CA ASP A 69 -13.22 3.90 -4.65
C ASP A 69 -12.94 5.36 -5.08
N ILE A 70 -11.69 5.79 -5.08
CA ILE A 70 -11.30 7.19 -5.30
C ILE A 70 -10.98 7.54 -6.74
N VAL A 71 -10.66 6.55 -7.59
CA VAL A 71 -10.29 6.76 -9.01
C VAL A 71 -10.97 5.75 -9.92
N GLY A 72 -11.15 6.10 -11.20
CA GLY A 72 -11.55 5.15 -12.25
C GLY A 72 -10.44 4.19 -12.62
N PRO A 73 -10.76 3.01 -13.19
CA PRO A 73 -9.75 2.05 -13.66
C PRO A 73 -8.79 2.57 -14.72
N ASP A 74 -9.18 3.59 -15.46
CA ASP A 74 -8.43 4.30 -16.50
C ASP A 74 -7.62 5.49 -15.96
N GLU A 75 -7.85 5.90 -14.72
CA GLU A 75 -7.12 6.99 -14.12
C GLU A 75 -5.73 6.55 -13.62
N GLU A 76 -4.73 7.39 -13.84
CA GLU A 76 -3.41 7.21 -13.24
C GLU A 76 -3.45 7.52 -11.73
N PHE A 77 -2.97 6.58 -10.93
CA PHE A 77 -2.85 6.75 -9.48
C PHE A 77 -1.43 6.48 -9.00
N THR A 78 -0.69 7.57 -8.74
CA THR A 78 0.73 7.51 -8.38
C THR A 78 0.94 7.39 -6.88
N LEU A 79 2.15 6.94 -6.47
CA LEU A 79 2.55 6.91 -5.06
C LEU A 79 2.51 8.31 -4.41
N ALA A 80 2.88 9.35 -5.15
CA ALA A 80 2.84 10.73 -4.65
C ALA A 80 1.39 11.16 -4.35
N ARG A 81 0.47 10.91 -5.28
CA ARG A 81 -0.97 11.17 -5.09
C ARG A 81 -1.53 10.40 -3.89
N TYR A 82 -1.17 9.11 -3.78
CA TYR A 82 -1.54 8.29 -2.63
C TYR A 82 -1.06 8.90 -1.31
N GLN A 83 0.23 9.25 -1.21
CA GLN A 83 0.82 9.78 0.01
C GLN A 83 0.15 11.09 0.46
N ASP A 84 -0.11 12.01 -0.49
CA ASP A 84 -0.81 13.26 -0.20
C ASP A 84 -2.22 13.03 0.33
N MET A 85 -2.97 12.16 -0.35
CA MET A 85 -4.34 11.81 0.05
C MET A 85 -4.36 11.05 1.38
N ALA A 86 -3.37 10.19 1.64
CA ALA A 86 -3.26 9.48 2.91
C ALA A 86 -2.98 10.44 4.07
N TYR A 87 -2.07 11.40 3.91
CA TYR A 87 -1.85 12.43 4.93
C TYR A 87 -3.07 13.31 5.14
N ALA A 88 -3.77 13.70 4.08
CA ALA A 88 -5.01 14.47 4.19
C ALA A 88 -6.10 13.69 4.96
N ALA A 89 -6.31 12.42 4.63
CA ALA A 89 -7.27 11.56 5.31
C ALA A 89 -6.89 11.33 6.79
N ILE A 90 -5.62 11.06 7.10
CA ILE A 90 -5.15 10.90 8.47
C ILE A 90 -5.40 12.17 9.28
N ASN A 91 -5.08 13.35 8.73
CA ASN A 91 -5.29 14.63 9.41
C ASN A 91 -6.78 14.94 9.61
N ASP A 92 -7.64 14.60 8.65
CA ASP A 92 -9.10 14.72 8.78
C ASP A 92 -9.64 13.86 9.92
N VAL A 93 -9.20 12.60 10.01
CA VAL A 93 -9.58 11.69 11.12
C VAL A 93 -9.12 12.25 12.47
N LEU A 94 -7.89 12.72 12.56
CA LEU A 94 -7.33 13.32 13.77
C LEU A 94 -8.07 14.59 14.19
N SER A 95 -8.48 15.44 13.21
CA SER A 95 -9.24 16.67 13.48
C SER A 95 -10.61 16.41 14.12
N LYS A 96 -11.18 15.23 13.87
CA LYS A 96 -12.43 14.73 14.47
C LYS A 96 -12.21 14.10 15.85
N GLY A 97 -10.98 14.12 16.38
CA GLY A 97 -10.62 13.45 17.64
C GLY A 97 -10.64 11.91 17.55
N ARG A 98 -10.57 11.35 16.34
CA ARG A 98 -10.59 9.89 16.13
C ARG A 98 -9.21 9.35 15.84
N LEU A 99 -9.03 8.04 16.08
CA LEU A 99 -7.78 7.33 15.80
C LEU A 99 -7.71 6.90 14.33
N PRO A 100 -6.71 7.33 13.54
CA PRO A 100 -6.51 6.78 12.20
C PRO A 100 -5.83 5.41 12.25
N LEU A 101 -6.43 4.42 11.57
CA LEU A 101 -5.86 3.11 11.32
C LEU A 101 -5.43 3.02 9.85
N LEU A 102 -4.14 3.04 9.57
CA LEU A 102 -3.60 2.80 8.22
C LEU A 102 -3.53 1.29 7.97
N VAL A 103 -4.41 0.75 7.13
CA VAL A 103 -4.59 -0.70 6.98
C VAL A 103 -4.31 -1.14 5.55
N GLY A 104 -3.42 -2.10 5.36
CA GLY A 104 -3.20 -2.63 4.02
C GLY A 104 -2.11 -3.67 3.87
N GLY A 105 -1.90 -4.08 2.61
CA GLY A 105 -0.87 -5.02 2.20
C GLY A 105 0.12 -4.45 1.17
N THR A 106 -0.08 -3.21 0.70
CA THR A 106 0.82 -2.56 -0.25
C THR A 106 1.98 -1.92 0.50
N GLY A 107 3.10 -2.65 0.58
CA GLY A 107 4.28 -2.22 1.36
C GLY A 107 4.81 -0.86 0.94
N LEU A 108 4.78 -0.55 -0.37
CA LEU A 108 5.17 0.75 -0.89
C LEU A 108 4.34 1.89 -0.30
N TYR A 109 3.02 1.72 -0.20
CA TYR A 109 2.09 2.71 0.33
C TYR A 109 2.30 2.93 1.84
N ILE A 110 2.35 1.84 2.59
CA ILE A 110 2.54 1.90 4.03
C ILE A 110 3.87 2.58 4.36
N LYS A 111 4.98 2.14 3.76
CA LYS A 111 6.31 2.71 4.05
C LYS A 111 6.43 4.17 3.63
N ALA A 112 5.81 4.57 2.52
CA ALA A 112 5.80 5.97 2.11
C ALA A 112 5.18 6.89 3.18
N VAL A 113 4.14 6.41 3.88
CA VAL A 113 3.47 7.17 4.94
C VAL A 113 4.21 7.05 6.28
N VAL A 114 4.50 5.82 6.74
CA VAL A 114 5.05 5.60 8.09
C VAL A 114 6.52 5.97 8.22
N GLU A 115 7.29 5.92 7.13
CA GLU A 115 8.70 6.32 7.12
C GLU A 115 8.91 7.74 6.54
N GLY A 116 7.85 8.41 6.09
CA GLY A 116 7.91 9.77 5.55
C GLY A 116 8.80 9.88 4.31
N TRP A 117 8.58 9.03 3.32
CA TRP A 117 9.38 9.04 2.11
C TRP A 117 9.19 10.34 1.32
N GLY A 118 10.29 10.94 0.86
CA GLY A 118 10.24 11.91 -0.21
C GLY A 118 9.85 11.19 -1.51
N VAL A 119 8.67 11.49 -2.05
CA VAL A 119 8.21 10.92 -3.31
C VAL A 119 8.33 11.99 -4.39
N PRO A 120 9.13 11.76 -5.46
CA PRO A 120 9.24 12.72 -6.56
C PRO A 120 7.88 12.97 -7.21
N ARG A 121 7.48 14.26 -7.30
CA ARG A 121 6.18 14.68 -7.85
C ARG A 121 6.24 14.94 -9.36
N VAL A 122 7.12 14.21 -10.04
CA VAL A 122 7.29 14.25 -11.49
C VAL A 122 6.24 13.32 -12.10
N ARG A 123 5.40 13.91 -12.97
CA ARG A 123 4.42 13.12 -13.73
C ARG A 123 5.13 12.19 -14.71
N PRO A 124 4.58 11.02 -14.98
CA PRO A 124 5.07 10.16 -16.05
C PRO A 124 5.05 10.89 -17.39
N ASN A 125 6.15 10.79 -18.13
CA ASN A 125 6.25 11.25 -19.51
C ASN A 125 6.37 10.03 -20.42
N GLU A 126 5.25 9.60 -21.01
CA GLU A 126 5.20 8.37 -21.79
C GLU A 126 6.07 8.44 -23.05
N ALA A 127 6.20 9.61 -23.68
CA ALA A 127 7.07 9.80 -24.84
C ALA A 127 8.54 9.61 -24.45
N LEU A 128 8.99 10.28 -23.39
CA LEU A 128 10.35 10.12 -22.86
C LEU A 128 10.64 8.68 -22.40
N ARG A 129 9.68 8.03 -21.77
CA ARG A 129 9.82 6.60 -21.40
C ARG A 129 9.98 5.71 -22.60
N ALA A 130 9.17 5.91 -23.65
CA ALA A 130 9.28 5.15 -24.90
C ALA A 130 10.66 5.30 -25.54
N GLU A 131 11.21 6.53 -25.61
CA GLU A 131 12.56 6.79 -26.08
C GLU A 131 13.63 6.06 -25.25
N LEU A 132 13.53 6.13 -23.91
CA LEU A 132 14.46 5.46 -23.03
C LEU A 132 14.36 3.93 -23.10
N TYR A 133 13.14 3.37 -23.28
CA TYR A 133 12.98 1.94 -23.52
C TYR A 133 13.59 1.51 -24.85
N GLN A 134 13.39 2.27 -25.92
CA GLN A 134 14.02 2.02 -27.21
C GLN A 134 15.56 2.11 -27.11
N GLU A 135 16.08 3.09 -26.39
CA GLU A 135 17.53 3.17 -26.11
C GLU A 135 18.04 1.94 -25.36
N ALA A 136 17.27 1.43 -24.38
CA ALA A 136 17.60 0.20 -23.65
C ALA A 136 17.59 -1.05 -24.53
N GLU A 137 16.69 -1.14 -25.49
CA GLU A 137 16.61 -2.26 -26.45
C GLU A 137 17.81 -2.27 -27.41
N VAL A 138 18.21 -1.10 -27.90
CA VAL A 138 19.31 -0.96 -28.88
C VAL A 138 20.67 -1.05 -28.21
N LYS A 139 20.90 -0.34 -27.10
CA LYS A 139 22.22 -0.20 -26.45
C LYS A 139 22.38 -1.09 -25.21
N GLY A 140 21.32 -1.73 -24.77
CA GLY A 140 21.28 -2.50 -23.51
C GLY A 140 21.03 -1.65 -22.26
N GLY A 141 20.44 -2.26 -21.25
CA GLY A 141 20.13 -1.59 -19.96
C GLY A 141 21.37 -1.05 -19.23
N ALA A 142 22.55 -1.66 -19.44
CA ALA A 142 23.81 -1.20 -18.88
C ALA A 142 24.22 0.19 -19.39
N ALA A 143 23.90 0.54 -20.64
CA ALA A 143 24.18 1.86 -21.21
C ALA A 143 23.35 2.95 -20.49
N LEU A 144 22.05 2.71 -20.29
CA LEU A 144 21.21 3.62 -19.52
C LEU A 144 21.68 3.75 -18.08
N HIS A 145 22.11 2.67 -17.47
CA HIS A 145 22.65 2.71 -16.10
C HIS A 145 23.95 3.52 -16.01
N THR A 146 24.81 3.46 -17.03
CA THR A 146 26.00 4.32 -17.14
C THR A 146 25.60 5.79 -17.23
N ARG A 147 24.57 6.12 -18.04
CA ARG A 147 24.01 7.48 -18.12
C ARG A 147 23.43 7.93 -16.78
N LEU A 148 22.72 7.05 -16.06
CA LEU A 148 22.24 7.34 -14.72
C LEU A 148 23.38 7.65 -13.75
N ARG A 149 24.49 6.91 -13.82
CA ARG A 149 25.67 7.13 -12.95
C ARG A 149 26.28 8.51 -13.15
N GLN A 150 26.19 9.09 -14.34
CA GLN A 150 26.70 10.44 -14.61
C GLN A 150 25.86 11.54 -13.96
N VAL A 151 24.55 11.35 -13.87
CA VAL A 151 23.59 12.37 -13.37
C VAL A 151 23.13 12.13 -11.93
N ASP A 152 23.14 10.87 -11.48
CA ASP A 152 22.77 10.47 -10.12
C ASP A 152 23.56 9.24 -9.67
N PRO A 153 24.84 9.42 -9.28
CA PRO A 153 25.69 8.31 -8.81
C PRO A 153 25.09 7.54 -7.64
N ALA A 154 24.43 8.24 -6.72
CA ALA A 154 23.83 7.64 -5.51
C ALA A 154 22.60 6.76 -5.83
N ALA A 155 21.82 7.09 -6.86
CA ALA A 155 20.76 6.23 -7.35
C ALA A 155 21.33 5.04 -8.14
N ALA A 156 22.36 5.26 -8.98
CA ALA A 156 23.00 4.21 -9.75
C ALA A 156 23.64 3.12 -8.87
N GLU A 157 24.18 3.49 -7.72
CA GLU A 157 24.72 2.52 -6.75
C GLU A 157 23.65 1.59 -6.18
N LYS A 158 22.41 2.09 -6.00
CA LYS A 158 21.30 1.36 -5.38
C LYS A 158 20.42 0.61 -6.38
N ILE A 159 20.42 1.00 -7.64
CA ILE A 159 19.57 0.42 -8.69
C ILE A 159 20.37 -0.60 -9.49
N ASP A 160 19.90 -1.87 -9.49
CA ASP A 160 20.47 -2.92 -10.33
C ASP A 160 20.34 -2.52 -11.83
N PRO A 161 21.41 -2.56 -12.63
CA PRO A 161 21.36 -2.25 -14.06
C PRO A 161 20.31 -3.06 -14.86
N ARG A 162 20.01 -4.27 -14.40
CA ARG A 162 18.98 -5.14 -15.01
C ARG A 162 17.57 -4.65 -14.73
N ASN A 163 17.37 -3.77 -13.76
CA ASN A 163 16.08 -3.18 -13.47
C ASN A 163 15.86 -1.92 -14.33
N VAL A 164 15.76 -2.13 -15.65
CA VAL A 164 15.58 -1.07 -16.65
C VAL A 164 14.47 -0.10 -16.28
N ARG A 165 13.34 -0.60 -15.78
CA ARG A 165 12.22 0.24 -15.36
C ARG A 165 12.61 1.25 -14.27
N ARG A 166 13.42 0.85 -13.27
CA ARG A 166 13.88 1.76 -12.22
C ARG A 166 14.93 2.73 -12.72
N VAL A 167 15.82 2.29 -13.62
CA VAL A 167 16.81 3.15 -14.27
C VAL A 167 16.12 4.24 -15.08
N ILE A 168 15.13 3.87 -15.91
CA ILE A 168 14.32 4.80 -16.70
C ILE A 168 13.60 5.80 -15.79
N ARG A 169 12.98 5.35 -14.70
CA ARG A 169 12.30 6.25 -13.77
C ARG A 169 13.26 7.26 -13.13
N ALA A 170 14.48 6.86 -12.78
CA ALA A 170 15.47 7.76 -12.22
C ALA A 170 15.95 8.80 -13.23
N LEU A 171 16.18 8.39 -14.48
CA LEU A 171 16.53 9.29 -15.59
C LEU A 171 15.38 10.24 -15.92
N GLU A 172 14.14 9.74 -16.01
CA GLU A 172 12.94 10.57 -16.24
C GLU A 172 12.83 11.67 -15.19
N VAL A 173 12.99 11.33 -13.90
CA VAL A 173 12.93 12.32 -12.82
C VAL A 173 13.99 13.39 -12.99
N TYR A 174 15.23 13.00 -13.34
CA TYR A 174 16.32 13.95 -13.57
C TYR A 174 16.03 14.85 -14.78
N LEU A 175 15.60 14.27 -15.89
CA LEU A 175 15.35 15.01 -17.14
C LEU A 175 14.17 16.00 -17.02
N GLU A 176 13.13 15.63 -16.27
CA GLU A 176 11.94 16.45 -16.07
C GLU A 176 12.08 17.49 -14.94
N ALA A 177 12.75 17.13 -13.85
CA ALA A 177 12.86 18.00 -12.66
C ALA A 177 14.19 18.75 -12.57
N GLY A 178 15.20 18.43 -13.39
CA GLY A 178 16.54 18.96 -13.29
C GLY A 178 17.29 18.57 -12.01
N ARG A 179 16.79 17.60 -11.25
CA ARG A 179 17.34 17.18 -9.95
C ARG A 179 17.42 15.66 -9.83
N PRO A 180 18.50 15.12 -9.23
CA PRO A 180 18.65 13.70 -8.99
C PRO A 180 17.49 13.11 -8.17
N ILE A 181 17.03 11.89 -8.54
CA ILE A 181 15.99 11.20 -7.80
C ILE A 181 16.44 10.89 -6.37
N SER A 182 17.71 10.63 -6.15
CA SER A 182 18.32 10.38 -4.82
C SER A 182 18.18 11.55 -3.86
N GLU A 183 18.17 12.79 -4.37
CA GLU A 183 17.90 13.98 -3.56
C GLU A 183 16.42 14.12 -3.22
N LEU A 184 15.54 13.86 -4.19
CA LEU A 184 14.09 13.99 -4.03
C LEU A 184 13.51 12.90 -3.14
N GLN A 185 14.16 11.72 -3.07
CA GLN A 185 13.75 10.59 -2.25
C GLN A 185 14.27 10.62 -0.80
N ARG A 186 14.78 11.75 -0.33
CA ARG A 186 15.20 11.89 1.07
C ARG A 186 14.01 11.68 2.00
N ARG A 187 14.20 10.81 3.00
CA ARG A 187 13.19 10.56 4.03
C ARG A 187 13.11 11.76 4.98
N LYS A 188 11.90 12.14 5.34
CA LYS A 188 11.61 13.08 6.42
C LYS A 188 10.80 12.35 7.48
N PRO A 189 11.11 12.50 8.78
CA PRO A 189 10.29 11.87 9.80
C PRO A 189 8.82 12.18 9.57
N PRO A 190 7.92 11.18 9.64
CA PRO A 190 6.50 11.42 9.46
C PRO A 190 5.99 12.36 10.56
N PRO A 191 4.95 13.16 10.29
CA PRO A 191 4.39 14.09 11.29
C PRO A 191 3.63 13.38 12.41
N TYR A 192 3.66 12.05 12.45
CA TYR A 192 2.93 11.21 13.38
C TYR A 192 3.87 10.40 14.27
N ARG A 193 3.39 10.07 15.47
CA ARG A 193 3.92 8.95 16.25
C ARG A 193 3.26 7.68 15.74
N VAL A 194 4.05 6.74 15.23
CA VAL A 194 3.54 5.57 14.52
C VAL A 194 3.72 4.31 15.35
N LEU A 195 2.63 3.57 15.56
CA LEU A 195 2.66 2.18 16.03
C LEU A 195 2.47 1.26 14.81
N GLN A 196 3.43 0.38 14.56
CA GLN A 196 3.34 -0.60 13.48
C GLN A 196 2.99 -1.97 14.03
N ILE A 197 1.88 -2.55 13.54
CA ILE A 197 1.36 -3.86 13.91
C ILE A 197 1.39 -4.75 12.66
N GLY A 198 2.12 -5.84 12.74
CA GLY A 198 2.21 -6.85 11.69
C GLY A 198 1.34 -8.07 12.01
N LEU A 199 0.52 -8.51 11.06
CA LEU A 199 -0.13 -9.82 11.13
C LEU A 199 0.64 -10.84 10.31
N THR A 200 0.89 -11.99 10.87
CA THR A 200 1.48 -13.14 10.19
C THR A 200 0.71 -14.41 10.48
N MET A 201 0.96 -15.42 9.69
CA MET A 201 0.31 -16.73 9.82
C MET A 201 1.24 -17.81 9.30
N GLU A 202 1.10 -19.02 9.85
CA GLU A 202 1.79 -20.20 9.33
C GLU A 202 1.49 -20.33 7.81
N ARG A 203 2.52 -20.71 7.05
CA ARG A 203 2.51 -20.66 5.58
C ARG A 203 1.44 -21.55 4.96
N ALA A 204 1.27 -22.77 5.47
CA ALA A 204 0.29 -23.72 4.94
C ALA A 204 -1.14 -23.21 5.18
N ALA A 205 -1.42 -22.71 6.39
CA ALA A 205 -2.71 -22.11 6.73
C ALA A 205 -3.03 -20.88 5.88
N LEU A 206 -2.03 -20.02 5.64
CA LEU A 206 -2.18 -18.84 4.80
C LEU A 206 -2.49 -19.24 3.34
N TYR A 207 -1.82 -20.26 2.81
CA TYR A 207 -2.08 -20.75 1.45
C TYR A 207 -3.47 -21.35 1.31
N GLN A 208 -3.94 -22.10 2.32
CA GLN A 208 -5.31 -22.61 2.34
C GLN A 208 -6.34 -21.47 2.35
N ARG A 209 -6.14 -20.43 3.15
CA ARG A 209 -7.01 -19.23 3.14
C ARG A 209 -6.99 -18.49 1.81
N ILE A 210 -5.86 -18.43 1.14
CA ILE A 210 -5.76 -17.84 -0.20
C ILE A 210 -6.62 -18.63 -1.18
N ASP A 211 -6.53 -19.97 -1.16
CA ASP A 211 -7.28 -20.81 -2.07
C ASP A 211 -8.78 -20.66 -1.86
N GLN A 212 -9.25 -20.73 -0.61
CA GLN A 212 -10.66 -20.52 -0.24
C GLN A 212 -11.15 -19.12 -0.64
N ARG A 213 -10.31 -18.10 -0.45
CA ARG A 213 -10.65 -16.74 -0.87
C ARG A 213 -10.82 -16.62 -2.39
N VAL A 214 -9.96 -17.24 -3.18
CA VAL A 214 -10.04 -17.22 -4.64
C VAL A 214 -11.31 -17.95 -5.10
N ASP A 215 -11.60 -19.13 -4.53
CA ASP A 215 -12.83 -19.86 -4.85
C ASP A 215 -14.08 -19.00 -4.53
N GLY A 216 -14.13 -18.40 -3.35
CA GLY A 216 -15.21 -17.48 -2.97
C GLY A 216 -15.30 -16.22 -3.85
N MET A 217 -14.20 -15.71 -4.41
CA MET A 217 -14.25 -14.60 -5.38
C MET A 217 -14.93 -15.03 -6.68
N ILE A 218 -14.65 -16.24 -7.17
CA ILE A 218 -15.31 -16.79 -8.37
C ILE A 218 -16.80 -16.98 -8.12
N GLU A 219 -17.17 -17.56 -6.97
CA GLU A 219 -18.56 -17.78 -6.57
C GLU A 219 -19.34 -16.46 -6.43
N ARG A 220 -18.70 -15.40 -5.93
CA ARG A 220 -19.31 -14.06 -5.83
C ARG A 220 -19.40 -13.31 -7.16
N GLY A 221 -18.89 -13.86 -8.27
CA GLY A 221 -19.05 -13.28 -9.60
C GLY A 221 -17.85 -12.44 -10.07
N LEU A 222 -16.61 -12.82 -9.73
CA LEU A 222 -15.41 -12.12 -10.23
C LEU A 222 -15.36 -12.10 -11.78
N VAL A 223 -15.84 -13.15 -12.44
CA VAL A 223 -15.86 -13.22 -13.91
C VAL A 223 -16.80 -12.15 -14.48
N GLU A 224 -17.97 -12.02 -13.89
CA GLU A 224 -19.00 -11.03 -14.26
C GLU A 224 -18.53 -9.60 -13.97
N GLU A 225 -17.83 -9.38 -12.86
CA GLU A 225 -17.22 -8.09 -12.52
C GLU A 225 -16.21 -7.67 -13.62
N VAL A 226 -15.31 -8.55 -14.02
CA VAL A 226 -14.33 -8.26 -15.09
C VAL A 226 -15.03 -8.03 -16.44
N ARG A 227 -16.06 -8.84 -16.77
CA ARG A 227 -16.85 -8.66 -17.99
C ARG A 227 -17.58 -7.32 -18.00
N GLY A 228 -18.15 -6.93 -16.86
CA GLY A 228 -18.81 -5.64 -16.69
C GLY A 228 -17.88 -4.45 -16.86
N LEU A 229 -16.67 -4.51 -16.30
CA LEU A 229 -15.64 -3.47 -16.48
C LEU A 229 -15.23 -3.33 -17.95
N VAL A 230 -15.00 -4.44 -18.64
CA VAL A 230 -14.66 -4.43 -20.09
C VAL A 230 -15.82 -3.88 -20.91
N GLY A 231 -17.06 -4.27 -20.59
CA GLY A 231 -18.27 -3.74 -21.22
C GLY A 231 -18.49 -2.24 -21.03
N GLN A 232 -17.92 -1.66 -19.97
CA GLN A 232 -17.89 -0.21 -19.74
C GLN A 232 -16.75 0.51 -20.47
N GLY A 233 -15.92 -0.22 -21.23
CA GLY A 233 -14.81 0.33 -22.01
C GLY A 233 -13.45 0.29 -21.33
N TYR A 234 -13.32 -0.31 -20.14
CA TYR A 234 -12.02 -0.47 -19.49
C TYR A 234 -11.25 -1.63 -20.12
N GLY A 235 -10.24 -1.32 -20.93
CA GLY A 235 -9.45 -2.30 -21.65
C GLY A 235 -8.55 -3.15 -20.76
N TYR A 236 -8.18 -4.34 -21.23
CA TYR A 236 -7.33 -5.29 -20.50
C TYR A 236 -5.89 -4.78 -20.28
N GLU A 237 -5.44 -3.80 -21.08
CA GLU A 237 -4.12 -3.17 -21.02
C GLU A 237 -3.98 -2.16 -19.88
N LEU A 238 -5.09 -1.70 -19.31
CA LEU A 238 -5.06 -0.74 -18.21
C LEU A 238 -4.28 -1.26 -17.00
N PRO A 239 -3.48 -0.41 -16.34
CA PRO A 239 -2.73 -0.79 -15.14
C PRO A 239 -3.62 -1.39 -14.03
N ALA A 240 -4.85 -0.90 -13.88
CA ALA A 240 -5.83 -1.45 -12.95
C ALA A 240 -6.14 -2.92 -13.25
N MET A 241 -6.39 -3.24 -14.53
CA MET A 241 -6.72 -4.59 -15.00
C MET A 241 -5.55 -5.58 -14.92
N SER A 242 -4.33 -5.11 -14.69
CA SER A 242 -3.16 -5.97 -14.43
C SER A 242 -3.19 -6.65 -13.06
N GLY A 243 -4.17 -6.31 -12.21
CA GLY A 243 -4.34 -6.87 -10.86
C GLY A 243 -4.53 -8.38 -10.85
N LEU A 244 -4.19 -9.00 -9.72
CA LEU A 244 -4.47 -10.42 -9.48
C LEU A 244 -5.98 -10.67 -9.52
N GLY A 245 -6.37 -11.72 -10.19
CA GLY A 245 -7.76 -12.01 -10.51
C GLY A 245 -8.17 -11.42 -11.86
N TYR A 246 -8.10 -10.10 -12.01
CA TYR A 246 -8.53 -9.39 -13.23
C TYR A 246 -7.76 -9.82 -14.47
N ARG A 247 -6.44 -9.87 -14.38
CA ARG A 247 -5.60 -10.29 -15.50
C ARG A 247 -5.88 -11.72 -15.94
N GLN A 248 -5.99 -12.65 -15.01
CA GLN A 248 -6.21 -14.06 -15.31
C GLN A 248 -7.62 -14.31 -15.86
N VAL A 249 -8.63 -13.67 -15.27
CA VAL A 249 -10.00 -13.70 -15.83
C VAL A 249 -10.02 -13.04 -17.21
N GLY A 250 -9.26 -11.95 -17.42
CA GLY A 250 -9.10 -11.32 -18.72
C GLY A 250 -8.53 -12.26 -19.80
N TYR A 251 -7.60 -13.16 -19.44
CA TYR A 251 -7.12 -14.20 -20.36
C TYR A 251 -8.23 -15.22 -20.70
N CYS A 252 -9.03 -15.60 -19.68
CA CYS A 252 -10.14 -16.51 -19.88
C CYS A 252 -11.22 -15.90 -20.79
N LEU A 253 -11.63 -14.66 -20.54
CA LEU A 253 -12.64 -13.98 -21.35
C LEU A 253 -12.24 -13.76 -22.80
N ARG A 254 -10.94 -13.73 -23.09
CA ARG A 254 -10.39 -13.69 -24.47
C ARG A 254 -10.17 -15.06 -25.08
N GLY A 255 -10.58 -16.16 -24.41
CA GLY A 255 -10.42 -17.52 -24.89
C GLY A 255 -8.98 -18.04 -24.92
N GLN A 256 -8.05 -17.40 -24.22
CA GLN A 256 -6.64 -17.79 -24.18
C GLN A 256 -6.37 -18.96 -23.23
N ILE A 257 -7.16 -19.06 -22.17
CA ILE A 257 -7.09 -20.12 -21.16
C ILE A 257 -8.50 -20.51 -20.70
N SER A 258 -8.67 -21.68 -20.10
CA SER A 258 -9.93 -22.07 -19.46
C SER A 258 -10.15 -21.32 -18.14
N LEU A 259 -11.39 -21.34 -17.63
CA LEU A 259 -11.69 -20.77 -16.29
C LEU A 259 -10.95 -21.51 -15.19
N GLU A 260 -10.86 -22.84 -15.29
CA GLU A 260 -10.13 -23.66 -14.32
C GLU A 260 -8.65 -23.28 -14.28
N GLU A 261 -8.02 -23.09 -15.44
CA GLU A 261 -6.64 -22.64 -15.52
C GLU A 261 -6.48 -21.20 -14.98
N ALA A 262 -7.43 -20.30 -15.23
CA ALA A 262 -7.43 -18.96 -14.67
C ALA A 262 -7.44 -19.00 -13.12
N ILE A 263 -8.32 -19.82 -12.52
CA ILE A 263 -8.39 -20.03 -11.07
C ILE A 263 -7.07 -20.56 -10.52
N HIS A 264 -6.50 -21.57 -11.17
CA HIS A 264 -5.19 -22.10 -10.77
C HIS A 264 -4.09 -21.02 -10.79
N LEU A 265 -4.05 -20.22 -11.86
CA LEU A 265 -3.10 -19.13 -11.99
C LEU A 265 -3.31 -18.03 -10.93
N ILE A 266 -4.55 -17.69 -10.59
CA ILE A 266 -4.85 -16.71 -9.54
C ILE A 266 -4.32 -17.21 -8.20
N LYS A 267 -4.60 -18.46 -7.81
CA LYS A 267 -4.12 -19.08 -6.57
C LYS A 267 -2.58 -19.07 -6.51
N ARG A 268 -1.92 -19.53 -7.58
CA ARG A 268 -0.45 -19.56 -7.71
C ARG A 268 0.17 -18.17 -7.57
N ASP A 269 -0.34 -17.20 -8.32
CA ASP A 269 0.22 -15.86 -8.39
C ASP A 269 -0.05 -15.08 -7.08
N THR A 270 -1.19 -15.33 -6.41
CA THR A 270 -1.47 -14.77 -5.07
C THR A 270 -0.50 -15.32 -4.03
N ARG A 271 -0.19 -16.61 -4.03
CA ARG A 271 0.84 -17.19 -3.15
C ARG A 271 2.23 -16.58 -3.42
N ARG A 272 2.56 -16.28 -4.69
CA ARG A 272 3.80 -15.57 -5.06
C ARG A 272 3.79 -14.14 -4.55
N PHE A 273 2.67 -13.45 -4.67
CA PHE A 273 2.51 -12.08 -4.18
C PHE A 273 2.69 -11.98 -2.67
N VAL A 274 2.12 -12.91 -1.91
CA VAL A 274 2.32 -13.01 -0.45
C VAL A 274 3.80 -13.09 -0.08
N ARG A 275 4.60 -13.89 -0.79
CA ARG A 275 6.05 -13.95 -0.56
C ARG A 275 6.74 -12.60 -0.81
N GLN A 276 6.27 -11.84 -1.81
CA GLN A 276 6.79 -10.50 -2.09
C GLN A 276 6.39 -9.50 -1.01
N GLN A 277 5.20 -9.64 -0.39
CA GLN A 277 4.79 -8.79 0.73
C GLN A 277 5.70 -8.95 1.94
N TYR A 278 6.20 -10.17 2.24
CA TYR A 278 7.18 -10.40 3.31
C TYR A 278 8.56 -9.77 3.02
N ASN A 279 8.90 -9.45 1.77
CA ASN A 279 10.09 -8.64 1.49
C ASN A 279 9.92 -7.18 1.93
N TRP A 280 8.69 -6.67 1.95
CA TRP A 280 8.37 -5.35 2.46
C TRP A 280 8.26 -5.31 3.97
N PHE A 281 7.64 -6.32 4.56
CA PHE A 281 7.37 -6.45 5.98
C PHE A 281 8.14 -7.66 6.52
N ARG A 282 9.39 -7.43 6.90
CA ARG A 282 10.26 -8.51 7.37
C ARG A 282 9.89 -8.89 8.80
N LEU A 283 9.75 -10.19 9.09
CA LEU A 283 9.44 -10.69 10.43
C LEU A 283 10.48 -10.30 11.49
N GLY A 284 11.73 -10.05 11.09
CA GLY A 284 12.80 -9.58 11.97
C GLY A 284 12.91 -8.05 12.07
N ASP A 285 11.94 -7.28 11.54
CA ASP A 285 11.92 -5.82 11.70
C ASP A 285 11.39 -5.47 13.09
N GLU A 286 12.27 -5.00 13.97
CA GLU A 286 11.97 -4.63 15.37
C GLU A 286 11.01 -3.44 15.49
N GLY A 287 10.87 -2.64 14.43
CA GLY A 287 9.88 -1.55 14.35
C GLY A 287 8.44 -2.04 14.20
N ILE A 288 8.23 -3.34 13.90
CA ILE A 288 6.91 -3.95 13.69
C ILE A 288 6.61 -4.93 14.83
N ARG A 289 5.52 -4.71 15.55
CA ARG A 289 5.02 -5.68 16.54
C ARG A 289 4.21 -6.77 15.83
N TRP A 290 4.75 -7.99 15.77
CA TRP A 290 4.16 -9.11 15.05
C TRP A 290 3.22 -9.93 15.92
N PHE A 291 2.06 -10.31 15.33
CA PHE A 291 1.05 -11.16 15.95
C PHE A 291 0.65 -12.31 15.02
N GLN A 292 0.45 -13.49 15.60
CA GLN A 292 -0.07 -14.66 14.89
C GLN A 292 -1.59 -14.53 14.72
N ALA A 293 -2.05 -14.57 13.47
CA ALA A 293 -3.46 -14.33 13.15
C ALA A 293 -4.38 -15.54 13.38
N LEU A 294 -3.81 -16.73 13.66
CA LEU A 294 -4.60 -17.94 13.97
C LEU A 294 -5.16 -17.92 15.39
N ASP A 295 -4.47 -17.27 16.33
CA ASP A 295 -4.77 -17.29 17.77
C ASP A 295 -5.71 -16.16 18.20
N ASP A 296 -6.46 -15.57 17.29
CA ASP A 296 -7.27 -14.34 17.47
C ASP A 296 -6.54 -13.27 18.32
N PRO A 297 -5.56 -12.57 17.74
CA PRO A 297 -4.70 -11.66 18.50
C PRO A 297 -5.38 -10.35 18.93
N TYR A 298 -6.69 -10.27 18.88
CA TYR A 298 -7.45 -9.05 19.05
C TYR A 298 -7.17 -8.34 20.37
N GLU A 299 -7.30 -9.04 21.52
CA GLU A 299 -7.13 -8.43 22.84
C GLU A 299 -5.68 -8.00 23.07
N GLY A 300 -4.71 -8.79 22.61
CA GLY A 300 -3.29 -8.41 22.67
C GLY A 300 -2.98 -7.16 21.85
N ILE A 301 -3.51 -7.06 20.64
CA ILE A 301 -3.34 -5.90 19.77
C ILE A 301 -4.04 -4.66 20.36
N LYS A 302 -5.26 -4.81 20.84
CA LYS A 302 -6.02 -3.74 21.51
C LYS A 302 -5.25 -3.20 22.71
N GLY A 303 -4.73 -4.09 23.58
CA GLY A 303 -3.91 -3.70 24.72
C GLY A 303 -2.68 -2.89 24.32
N VAL A 304 -1.97 -3.31 23.27
CA VAL A 304 -0.81 -2.57 22.74
C VAL A 304 -1.20 -1.20 22.18
N ILE A 305 -2.35 -1.08 21.52
CA ILE A 305 -2.85 0.22 21.01
C ILE A 305 -3.19 1.15 22.19
N LEU A 306 -3.89 0.65 23.20
CA LEU A 306 -4.25 1.45 24.38
C LEU A 306 -3.00 1.95 25.12
N GLN A 307 -2.01 1.10 25.38
CA GLN A 307 -0.73 1.51 25.95
C GLN A 307 -0.02 2.57 25.10
N PHE A 308 -0.05 2.43 23.78
CA PHE A 308 0.51 3.43 22.87
C PHE A 308 -0.21 4.77 22.97
N LEU A 309 -1.53 4.79 23.14
CA LEU A 309 -2.31 6.02 23.31
C LEU A 309 -2.09 6.66 24.67
N ASP A 310 -2.08 5.89 25.76
CA ASP A 310 -1.89 6.37 27.14
C ASP A 310 -0.53 7.04 27.34
N TYR A 311 0.53 6.51 26.73
CA TYR A 311 1.86 7.12 26.77
C TYR A 311 1.86 8.57 26.24
N ALA A 312 1.00 8.88 25.26
CA ALA A 312 0.83 10.26 24.77
C ALA A 312 0.17 11.16 25.83
N CYS A 313 -0.87 10.66 26.48
CA CYS A 313 -1.61 11.42 27.49
C CYS A 313 -0.76 11.76 28.72
N HIS A 314 0.10 10.83 29.15
CA HIS A 314 1.03 11.06 30.25
C HIS A 314 2.16 12.04 29.89
N ALA A 315 2.68 11.98 28.67
CA ALA A 315 3.69 12.91 28.20
C ALA A 315 3.13 14.35 28.10
N GLU A 316 1.90 14.53 27.60
CA GLU A 316 1.21 15.83 27.58
C GLU A 316 1.01 16.42 28.97
N ARG A 317 0.59 15.60 29.96
CA ARG A 317 0.42 16.05 31.34
C ARG A 317 1.73 16.45 31.99
N SER A 318 2.82 15.74 31.71
CA SER A 318 4.15 16.06 32.27
C SER A 318 4.77 17.32 31.68
N GLU A 319 4.51 17.62 30.40
CA GLU A 319 4.94 18.87 29.74
C GLU A 319 4.10 20.07 30.19
N ALA A 320 2.78 19.91 30.31
CA ALA A 320 1.90 20.94 30.84
C ALA A 320 2.28 21.31 32.29
N SER A 321 2.65 20.35 33.12
CA SER A 321 3.09 20.62 34.51
C SER A 321 4.46 21.32 34.60
N ARG A 322 5.34 21.15 33.62
CA ARG A 322 6.63 21.87 33.55
C ARG A 322 6.51 23.31 33.08
N SER A 323 5.50 23.65 32.26
CA SER A 323 5.26 25.02 31.82
C SER A 323 4.71 25.95 32.89
N TRP A 324 4.21 25.42 34.03
CA TRP A 324 3.73 26.19 35.16
C TRP A 324 4.84 26.57 36.21
N PHE A 325 6.05 26.00 36.06
CA PHE A 325 7.18 26.27 36.97
C PHE A 325 8.24 27.22 36.40
N VAL A 326 8.01 27.80 35.22
CA VAL A 326 8.86 28.83 34.61
C VAL A 326 7.99 30.09 34.37
N GLY A 327 7.67 30.73 35.46
CA GLY A 327 6.97 32.01 35.52
C GLY A 327 7.52 32.80 36.69
#